data_a4b05f5fc126582a530020e678600fc8
#
_entry.id   a4b05f5fc126582a530020e678600fc8
#
_cell.length_a   1.000
_cell.length_b   1.000
_cell.length_c   1.000
_cell.angle_alpha   90.00
_cell.angle_beta   90.00
_cell.angle_gamma   90.00
#
_symmetry.space_group_name_H-M   'P 1'
#
loop_
_entity.id
_entity.type
_entity.pdbx_description
1 polymer ?
#
loop_
_entity_poly.entity_id
_entity_poly.type
_entity_poly.pdbx_seq_one_letter_code
_entity_poly.pdbx_strand_id
1 'polypeptide(L)'
;EGIKSEGGEALDLKIGQDGGLDDAQLDKIDSAQAIIYGAPTYMGGPAWQFKKFADQSSKKWFTRAWQDKLGGGFTVSASQVGDKGQTMAYLQTLASQHGQIWVSLGLLPSNSLAASEDDLNRRGGSVGLMATAPSDSSPEQAPFKGDLETAKFYGARIAKLAAKFA
;
A
#
# COMPACT_ATOMS: atom_id res chain seq x y z
N GLU A 1 3.74 4.16 11.53
CA GLU A 1 3.10 4.79 12.70
C GLU A 1 1.75 4.12 13.02
N GLY A 2 0.77 4.11 12.10
CA GLY A 2 -0.56 3.57 12.35
C GLY A 2 -0.60 2.11 12.80
N ILE A 3 0.25 1.23 12.24
CA ILE A 3 0.36 -0.15 12.70
C ILE A 3 0.82 -0.20 14.17
N LYS A 4 1.84 0.59 14.50
CA LYS A 4 2.41 0.63 15.86
C LYS A 4 1.44 1.20 16.90
N SER A 5 0.56 2.15 16.50
CA SER A 5 -0.46 2.70 17.43
C SER A 5 -1.49 1.65 17.89
N GLU A 6 -1.62 0.55 17.16
CA GLU A 6 -2.49 -0.58 17.52
C GLU A 6 -1.71 -1.79 18.08
N GLY A 7 -0.47 -1.57 18.54
CA GLY A 7 0.37 -2.61 19.12
C GLY A 7 0.99 -3.59 18.10
N GLY A 8 0.82 -3.33 16.80
CA GLY A 8 1.42 -4.16 15.76
C GLY A 8 2.90 -3.85 15.53
N GLU A 9 3.64 -4.84 15.10
CA GLU A 9 5.01 -4.68 14.59
C GLU A 9 4.98 -4.40 13.08
N ALA A 10 5.79 -3.45 12.63
CA ALA A 10 5.89 -3.12 11.21
C ALA A 10 7.30 -3.42 10.71
N LEU A 11 7.41 -4.37 9.79
CA LEU A 11 8.62 -4.64 9.02
C LEU A 11 8.60 -3.82 7.74
N ASP A 12 9.50 -2.84 7.63
CA ASP A 12 9.64 -2.01 6.43
C ASP A 12 10.71 -2.60 5.50
N LEU A 13 10.27 -3.18 4.39
CA LEU A 13 11.12 -3.73 3.34
C LEU A 13 11.13 -2.80 2.13
N LYS A 14 12.23 -2.11 1.91
CA LYS A 14 12.39 -1.17 0.80
C LYS A 14 12.97 -1.88 -0.42
N ILE A 15 12.25 -1.76 -1.54
CA ILE A 15 12.73 -2.19 -2.85
C ILE A 15 13.76 -1.16 -3.33
N GLY A 16 14.98 -1.62 -3.60
CA GLY A 16 16.07 -0.77 -4.07
C GLY A 16 15.90 -0.30 -5.53
N GLN A 17 16.83 0.52 -6.00
CA GLN A 17 16.81 1.06 -7.37
C GLN A 17 16.93 -0.02 -8.44
N ASP A 18 17.60 -1.12 -8.14
CA ASP A 18 17.76 -2.30 -9.00
C ASP A 18 16.53 -3.23 -9.00
N GLY A 19 15.53 -2.90 -8.18
CA GLY A 19 14.25 -3.59 -8.08
C GLY A 19 14.31 -4.93 -7.35
N GLY A 20 13.13 -5.39 -6.91
CA GLY A 20 12.99 -6.66 -6.20
C GLY A 20 13.49 -6.63 -4.75
N LEU A 21 13.48 -7.80 -4.15
CA LEU A 21 14.02 -8.09 -2.81
C LEU A 21 14.91 -9.34 -2.91
N ASP A 22 15.88 -9.48 -2.02
CA ASP A 22 16.64 -10.72 -1.90
C ASP A 22 15.81 -11.84 -1.24
N ASP A 23 16.31 -13.08 -1.33
CA ASP A 23 15.58 -14.25 -0.81
C ASP A 23 15.38 -14.14 0.73
N ALA A 24 16.34 -13.62 1.48
CA ALA A 24 16.22 -13.44 2.93
C ALA A 24 15.16 -12.39 3.31
N GLN A 25 15.01 -11.34 2.51
CA GLN A 25 13.96 -10.35 2.67
C GLN A 25 12.58 -10.94 2.33
N LEU A 26 12.48 -11.74 1.27
CA LEU A 26 11.26 -12.46 0.91
C LEU A 26 10.83 -13.45 2.01
N ASP A 27 11.78 -14.16 2.62
CA ASP A 27 11.52 -15.11 3.70
C ASP A 27 10.98 -14.41 4.97
N LYS A 28 11.39 -13.18 5.24
CA LYS A 28 10.84 -12.40 6.37
C LYS A 28 9.35 -12.10 6.22
N ILE A 29 8.84 -11.99 4.98
CA ILE A 29 7.42 -11.75 4.73
C ILE A 29 6.57 -12.96 5.14
N ASP A 30 7.12 -14.17 5.13
CA ASP A 30 6.39 -15.40 5.43
C ASP A 30 5.82 -15.41 6.86
N SER A 31 6.47 -14.73 7.81
CA SER A 31 6.00 -14.63 9.20
C SER A 31 4.96 -13.53 9.43
N ALA A 32 4.75 -12.63 8.49
CA ALA A 32 3.81 -11.51 8.66
C ALA A 32 2.35 -11.97 8.53
N GLN A 33 1.44 -11.40 9.33
CA GLN A 33 -0.01 -11.63 9.23
C GLN A 33 -0.64 -10.79 8.11
N ALA A 34 0.00 -9.69 7.74
CA ALA A 34 -0.47 -8.78 6.69
C ALA A 34 0.68 -8.31 5.80
N ILE A 35 0.41 -8.12 4.52
CA ILE A 35 1.36 -7.55 3.55
C ILE A 35 0.74 -6.28 2.95
N ILE A 36 1.41 -5.15 3.12
CA ILE A 36 1.00 -3.88 2.54
C ILE A 36 1.93 -3.54 1.38
N TYR A 37 1.40 -3.61 0.17
CA TYR A 37 2.13 -3.32 -1.06
C TYR A 37 2.17 -1.83 -1.33
N GLY A 38 3.35 -1.27 -1.57
CA GLY A 38 3.53 0.14 -1.90
C GLY A 38 4.32 0.32 -3.19
N ALA A 39 3.78 1.09 -4.14
CA ALA A 39 4.48 1.43 -5.36
C ALA A 39 4.05 2.81 -5.89
N PRO A 40 4.95 3.64 -6.41
CA PRO A 40 4.54 4.82 -7.16
C PRO A 40 3.88 4.41 -8.46
N THR A 41 2.95 5.26 -8.94
CA THR A 41 2.36 5.09 -10.26
C THR A 41 3.20 5.82 -11.31
N TYR A 42 3.80 5.05 -12.22
CA TYR A 42 4.53 5.55 -13.38
C TYR A 42 3.94 4.97 -14.66
N MET A 43 3.64 5.83 -15.64
CA MET A 43 3.08 5.43 -16.94
C MET A 43 1.87 4.49 -16.80
N GLY A 44 0.97 4.79 -15.86
CA GLY A 44 -0.29 4.06 -15.66
C GLY A 44 -0.17 2.72 -14.93
N GLY A 45 0.94 2.45 -14.24
CA GLY A 45 1.13 1.20 -13.50
C GLY A 45 2.15 1.32 -12.37
N PRO A 46 2.42 0.25 -11.63
CA PRO A 46 3.47 0.26 -10.62
C PRO A 46 4.85 0.39 -11.28
N ALA A 47 5.78 1.05 -10.60
CA ALA A 47 7.17 1.14 -11.04
C ALA A 47 7.75 -0.24 -11.36
N TRP A 48 8.65 -0.32 -12.35
CA TRP A 48 9.25 -1.59 -12.79
C TRP A 48 9.98 -2.34 -11.66
N GLN A 49 10.53 -1.61 -10.69
CA GLN A 49 11.18 -2.19 -9.51
C GLN A 49 10.21 -3.02 -8.68
N PHE A 50 8.97 -2.53 -8.52
CA PHE A 50 7.91 -3.28 -7.87
C PHE A 50 7.48 -4.48 -8.71
N LYS A 51 7.41 -4.33 -10.05
CA LYS A 51 7.09 -5.45 -10.94
C LYS A 51 8.11 -6.57 -10.83
N LYS A 52 9.40 -6.25 -10.72
CA LYS A 52 10.45 -7.24 -10.47
C LYS A 52 10.23 -8.00 -9.16
N PHE A 53 9.89 -7.29 -8.07
CA PHE A 53 9.49 -7.93 -6.80
C PHE A 53 8.28 -8.85 -7.00
N ALA A 54 7.25 -8.40 -7.70
CA ALA A 54 6.06 -9.21 -7.95
C ALA A 54 6.40 -10.50 -8.72
N ASP A 55 7.29 -10.44 -9.71
CA ASP A 55 7.75 -11.62 -10.45
C ASP A 55 8.58 -12.58 -9.56
N GLN A 56 9.44 -12.04 -8.70
CA GLN A 56 10.20 -12.83 -7.73
C GLN A 56 9.30 -13.54 -6.71
N SER A 57 8.18 -12.93 -6.33
CA SER A 57 7.22 -13.50 -5.38
C SER A 57 6.52 -14.76 -5.91
N SER A 58 6.70 -15.10 -7.20
CA SER A 58 6.16 -16.34 -7.79
C SER A 58 6.60 -17.60 -7.05
N LYS A 59 7.80 -17.62 -6.47
CA LYS A 59 8.27 -18.72 -5.60
C LYS A 59 7.33 -18.91 -4.39
N LYS A 60 6.94 -17.82 -3.73
CA LYS A 60 6.02 -17.80 -2.58
C LYS A 60 4.59 -18.13 -2.98
N TRP A 61 4.17 -17.71 -4.18
CA TRP A 61 2.89 -18.09 -4.77
C TRP A 61 2.81 -19.59 -4.98
N PHE A 62 3.82 -20.22 -5.54
CA PHE A 62 3.86 -21.65 -5.82
C PHE A 62 3.77 -22.49 -4.55
N THR A 63 4.41 -22.07 -3.47
CA THR A 63 4.38 -22.73 -2.16
C THR A 63 3.19 -22.34 -1.28
N ARG A 64 2.36 -21.39 -1.75
CA ARG A 64 1.22 -20.84 -1.00
C ARG A 64 1.61 -20.17 0.31
N ALA A 65 2.86 -19.70 0.43
CA ALA A 65 3.41 -19.14 1.68
C ALA A 65 2.65 -17.90 2.20
N TRP A 66 1.97 -17.16 1.32
CA TRP A 66 1.24 -15.94 1.68
C TRP A 66 -0.28 -16.09 1.62
N GLN A 67 -0.78 -17.34 1.44
CA GLN A 67 -2.22 -17.61 1.42
C GLN A 67 -2.87 -17.23 2.77
N ASP A 68 -4.08 -16.71 2.69
CA ASP A 68 -4.93 -16.30 3.83
C ASP A 68 -4.39 -15.15 4.68
N LYS A 69 -3.23 -14.57 4.34
CA LYS A 69 -2.76 -13.32 4.93
C LYS A 69 -3.63 -12.14 4.50
N LEU A 70 -3.67 -11.08 5.31
CA LEU A 70 -4.28 -9.83 4.88
C LEU A 70 -3.40 -9.15 3.83
N GLY A 71 -4.01 -8.62 2.78
CA GLY A 71 -3.36 -7.79 1.76
C GLY A 71 -3.87 -6.36 1.82
N GLY A 72 -3.02 -5.39 1.64
CA GLY A 72 -3.41 -4.00 1.48
C GLY A 72 -2.46 -3.29 0.51
N GLY A 73 -2.78 -2.05 0.13
CA GLY A 73 -1.90 -1.35 -0.79
C GLY A 73 -2.03 0.16 -0.80
N PHE A 74 -0.95 0.81 -1.21
CA PHE A 74 -0.93 2.24 -1.42
C PHE A 74 -0.12 2.62 -2.66
N THR A 75 -0.48 3.77 -3.23
CA THR A 75 0.25 4.34 -4.36
C THR A 75 0.31 5.86 -4.27
N VAL A 76 1.27 6.45 -4.95
CA VAL A 76 1.44 7.89 -5.08
C VAL A 76 1.70 8.25 -6.54
N SER A 77 1.21 9.40 -6.97
CA SER A 77 1.57 10.03 -8.26
C SER A 77 1.58 11.54 -8.12
N ALA A 78 2.22 12.25 -9.06
CA ALA A 78 2.28 13.71 -9.06
C ALA A 78 0.92 14.36 -9.38
N SER A 79 0.14 13.75 -10.27
CA SER A 79 -1.17 14.28 -10.69
C SER A 79 -2.29 13.78 -9.76
N GLN A 80 -3.36 14.58 -9.64
CA GLN A 80 -4.52 14.26 -8.78
C GLN A 80 -5.16 12.90 -9.14
N VAL A 81 -5.48 12.67 -10.40
CA VAL A 81 -5.98 11.39 -10.91
C VAL A 81 -4.79 10.43 -11.07
N GLY A 82 -3.84 10.78 -11.95
CA GLY A 82 -2.54 10.13 -12.16
C GLY A 82 -2.60 8.64 -12.45
N ASP A 83 -3.76 8.14 -12.91
CA ASP A 83 -4.02 6.72 -13.22
C ASP A 83 -3.70 5.77 -12.04
N LYS A 84 -3.73 6.30 -10.82
CA LYS A 84 -3.48 5.55 -9.57
C LYS A 84 -4.36 4.32 -9.43
N GLY A 85 -5.58 4.36 -9.97
CA GLY A 85 -6.51 3.24 -9.97
C GLY A 85 -5.94 1.98 -10.64
N GLN A 86 -5.16 2.12 -11.71
CA GLN A 86 -4.52 0.99 -12.39
C GLN A 86 -3.45 0.33 -11.51
N THR A 87 -2.62 1.15 -10.83
CA THR A 87 -1.66 0.60 -9.87
C THR A 87 -2.37 -0.14 -8.73
N MET A 88 -3.44 0.44 -8.16
CA MET A 88 -4.21 -0.22 -7.10
C MET A 88 -4.84 -1.54 -7.57
N ALA A 89 -5.41 -1.58 -8.79
CA ALA A 89 -5.94 -2.81 -9.38
C ALA A 89 -4.86 -3.88 -9.54
N TYR A 90 -3.65 -3.47 -9.96
CA TYR A 90 -2.51 -4.37 -10.03
C TYR A 90 -2.13 -4.95 -8.66
N LEU A 91 -2.00 -4.09 -7.63
CA LEU A 91 -1.65 -4.54 -6.27
C LEU A 91 -2.69 -5.50 -5.70
N GLN A 92 -3.98 -5.21 -5.89
CA GLN A 92 -5.08 -6.08 -5.48
C GLN A 92 -5.06 -7.42 -6.23
N THR A 93 -4.78 -7.40 -7.54
CA THR A 93 -4.66 -8.62 -8.34
C THR A 93 -3.49 -9.48 -7.85
N LEU A 94 -2.32 -8.87 -7.56
CA LEU A 94 -1.17 -9.59 -7.02
C LEU A 94 -1.51 -10.25 -5.67
N ALA A 95 -2.13 -9.50 -4.75
CA ALA A 95 -2.60 -10.05 -3.48
C ALA A 95 -3.57 -11.23 -3.68
N SER A 96 -4.52 -11.09 -4.63
CA SER A 96 -5.49 -12.14 -4.95
C SER A 96 -4.82 -13.39 -5.54
N GLN A 97 -3.79 -13.24 -6.37
CA GLN A 97 -3.00 -14.37 -6.88
C GLN A 97 -2.33 -15.14 -5.73
N HIS A 98 -1.83 -14.45 -4.72
CA HIS A 98 -1.28 -15.06 -3.51
C HIS A 98 -2.34 -15.65 -2.58
N GLY A 99 -3.64 -15.51 -2.89
CA GLY A 99 -4.74 -16.00 -2.05
C GLY A 99 -4.98 -15.15 -0.80
N GLN A 100 -4.59 -13.87 -0.84
CA GLN A 100 -4.74 -12.96 0.30
C GLN A 100 -6.14 -12.37 0.38
N ILE A 101 -6.53 -11.98 1.59
CA ILE A 101 -7.77 -11.26 1.87
C ILE A 101 -7.51 -9.76 1.77
N TRP A 102 -8.02 -9.10 0.72
CA TRP A 102 -7.77 -7.69 0.51
C TRP A 102 -8.53 -6.80 1.50
N VAL A 103 -7.82 -5.90 2.14
CA VAL A 103 -8.36 -4.90 3.06
C VAL A 103 -8.53 -3.57 2.32
N SER A 104 -9.77 -3.13 2.13
CA SER A 104 -10.09 -1.82 1.58
C SER A 104 -9.75 -0.69 2.53
N LEU A 105 -9.65 0.56 2.04
CA LEU A 105 -9.30 1.72 2.85
C LEU A 105 -10.25 1.94 4.05
N GLY A 106 -11.57 1.77 3.83
CA GLY A 106 -12.56 1.85 4.90
C GLY A 106 -12.87 3.27 5.40
N LEU A 107 -12.57 4.29 4.60
CA LEU A 107 -12.92 5.69 4.84
C LEU A 107 -13.85 6.21 3.75
N LEU A 108 -14.82 7.03 4.14
CA LEU A 108 -15.59 7.83 3.20
C LEU A 108 -14.70 8.92 2.59
N PRO A 109 -14.96 9.35 1.35
CA PRO A 109 -14.21 10.44 0.73
C PRO A 109 -14.58 11.80 1.32
N SER A 110 -13.60 12.67 1.56
CA SER A 110 -13.81 14.08 1.88
C SER A 110 -14.03 14.88 0.59
N ASN A 111 -15.28 15.00 0.17
CA ASN A 111 -15.66 15.54 -1.14
C ASN A 111 -16.65 16.72 -1.08
N SER A 112 -16.81 17.35 0.09
CA SER A 112 -17.63 18.55 0.23
C SER A 112 -16.90 19.80 -0.30
N LEU A 113 -17.64 20.89 -0.55
CA LEU A 113 -17.05 22.18 -0.93
C LEU A 113 -16.10 22.76 0.13
N ALA A 114 -16.30 22.41 1.39
CA ALA A 114 -15.45 22.83 2.51
C ALA A 114 -14.21 21.93 2.72
N ALA A 115 -14.11 20.83 1.98
CA ALA A 115 -13.00 19.89 2.16
C ALA A 115 -11.67 20.45 1.67
N SER A 116 -10.61 20.19 2.43
CA SER A 116 -9.24 20.67 2.21
C SER A 116 -8.27 19.52 1.94
N GLU A 117 -7.02 19.85 1.60
CA GLU A 117 -5.94 18.87 1.44
C GLU A 117 -5.52 18.18 2.75
N ASP A 118 -5.96 18.73 3.90
CA ASP A 118 -5.70 18.17 5.24
C ASP A 118 -6.72 17.12 5.67
N ASP A 119 -7.81 16.96 4.91
CA ASP A 119 -8.87 16.01 5.26
C ASP A 119 -8.51 14.57 4.89
N LEU A 120 -9.00 13.64 5.71
CA LEU A 120 -8.83 12.20 5.46
C LEU A 120 -9.50 11.79 4.14
N ASN A 121 -8.84 10.91 3.42
CA ASN A 121 -9.31 10.39 2.14
C ASN A 121 -9.74 11.48 1.14
N ARG A 122 -8.99 12.57 1.10
CA ARG A 122 -9.24 13.68 0.15
C ARG A 122 -9.17 13.23 -1.30
N ARG A 123 -8.38 12.19 -1.59
CA ARG A 123 -8.27 11.60 -2.95
C ARG A 123 -9.45 10.72 -3.32
N GLY A 124 -10.31 10.33 -2.37
CA GLY A 124 -11.51 9.55 -2.61
C GLY A 124 -11.27 8.09 -2.98
N GLY A 125 -10.09 7.55 -2.69
CA GLY A 125 -9.77 6.14 -2.92
C GLY A 125 -10.54 5.22 -1.98
N SER A 126 -11.06 4.09 -2.49
CA SER A 126 -11.76 3.07 -1.67
C SER A 126 -10.98 1.75 -1.61
N VAL A 127 -10.31 1.38 -2.69
CA VAL A 127 -9.59 0.09 -2.80
C VAL A 127 -8.40 0.05 -1.86
N GLY A 128 -7.70 1.16 -1.68
CA GLY A 128 -6.56 1.35 -0.81
C GLY A 128 -6.16 2.82 -0.77
N LEU A 129 -5.02 3.13 -0.21
CA LEU A 129 -4.54 4.51 -0.09
C LEU A 129 -4.00 5.02 -1.43
N MET A 130 -4.52 6.15 -1.87
CA MET A 130 -4.00 6.92 -3.01
C MET A 130 -3.53 8.29 -2.49
N ALA A 131 -2.26 8.61 -2.69
CA ALA A 131 -1.66 9.86 -2.28
C ALA A 131 -1.22 10.71 -3.49
N THR A 132 -1.01 11.99 -3.28
CA THR A 132 -0.51 12.90 -4.31
C THR A 132 0.73 13.64 -3.79
N ALA A 133 1.80 13.63 -4.58
CA ALA A 133 3.02 14.39 -4.32
C ALA A 133 3.44 15.09 -5.62
N PRO A 134 3.27 16.43 -5.72
CA PRO A 134 3.71 17.19 -6.89
C PRO A 134 5.17 16.93 -7.23
N SER A 135 5.50 16.90 -8.53
CA SER A 135 6.82 16.48 -9.02
C SER A 135 7.98 17.38 -8.58
N ASP A 136 7.67 18.61 -8.20
CA ASP A 136 8.60 19.64 -7.71
C ASP A 136 8.57 19.81 -6.18
N SER A 137 7.83 18.94 -5.46
CA SER A 137 7.77 18.97 -4.00
C SER A 137 8.90 18.20 -3.35
N SER A 138 9.36 18.67 -2.18
CA SER A 138 10.25 17.92 -1.32
C SER A 138 9.49 16.91 -0.44
N PRO A 139 10.15 15.90 0.16
CA PRO A 139 9.51 14.96 1.09
C PRO A 139 8.85 15.61 2.31
N GLU A 140 9.24 16.83 2.68
CA GLU A 140 8.65 17.61 3.78
C GLU A 140 7.36 18.32 3.35
N GLN A 141 7.16 18.55 2.06
CA GLN A 141 6.01 19.24 1.49
C GLN A 141 4.91 18.28 1.02
N ALA A 142 5.28 17.07 0.59
CA ALA A 142 4.33 16.08 0.07
C ALA A 142 4.80 14.63 0.34
N PRO A 143 3.87 13.67 0.44
CA PRO A 143 2.40 13.82 0.31
C PRO A 143 1.79 14.77 1.33
N PHE A 144 0.62 15.32 1.00
CA PHE A 144 -0.09 16.26 1.88
C PHE A 144 -0.49 15.62 3.21
N LYS A 145 -0.75 16.46 4.22
CA LYS A 145 -1.08 15.99 5.58
C LYS A 145 -2.27 15.02 5.59
N GLY A 146 -3.34 15.33 4.85
CA GLY A 146 -4.51 14.45 4.76
C GLY A 146 -4.16 13.06 4.20
N ASP A 147 -3.27 12.98 3.22
CA ASP A 147 -2.79 11.71 2.66
C ASP A 147 -1.95 10.92 3.69
N LEU A 148 -1.10 11.61 4.48
CA LEU A 148 -0.29 10.97 5.54
C LEU A 148 -1.16 10.47 6.70
N GLU A 149 -2.15 11.26 7.14
CA GLU A 149 -3.08 10.83 8.18
C GLU A 149 -3.99 9.68 7.69
N THR A 150 -4.38 9.70 6.40
CA THR A 150 -5.09 8.57 5.77
C THR A 150 -4.22 7.30 5.78
N ALA A 151 -2.92 7.42 5.53
CA ALA A 151 -1.98 6.29 5.61
C ALA A 151 -1.88 5.72 7.03
N LYS A 152 -1.83 6.58 8.06
CA LYS A 152 -1.84 6.15 9.46
C LYS A 152 -3.12 5.40 9.81
N PHE A 153 -4.28 5.96 9.43
CA PHE A 153 -5.57 5.30 9.62
C PHE A 153 -5.59 3.92 8.94
N TYR A 154 -5.14 3.83 7.69
CA TYR A 154 -5.15 2.57 6.95
C TYR A 154 -4.23 1.52 7.59
N GLY A 155 -3.03 1.91 8.01
CA GLY A 155 -2.13 1.03 8.74
C GLY A 155 -2.73 0.51 10.06
N ALA A 156 -3.37 1.40 10.83
CA ALA A 156 -4.08 1.04 12.07
C ALA A 156 -5.24 0.08 11.80
N ARG A 157 -6.03 0.33 10.74
CA ARG A 157 -7.13 -0.55 10.34
C ARG A 157 -6.63 -1.97 10.00
N ILE A 158 -5.54 -2.09 9.23
CA ILE A 158 -4.97 -3.39 8.87
C ILE A 158 -4.47 -4.12 10.12
N ALA A 159 -3.79 -3.43 11.04
CA ALA A 159 -3.31 -4.03 12.29
C ALA A 159 -4.46 -4.54 13.17
N LYS A 160 -5.54 -3.75 13.32
CA LYS A 160 -6.76 -4.19 14.03
C LYS A 160 -7.40 -5.43 13.43
N LEU A 161 -7.42 -5.53 12.11
CA LEU A 161 -7.95 -6.71 11.43
C LEU A 161 -7.01 -7.90 11.59
N ALA A 162 -5.70 -7.72 11.44
CA ALA A 162 -4.71 -8.78 11.64
C ALA A 162 -4.82 -9.39 13.03
N ALA A 163 -5.00 -8.57 14.07
CA ALA A 163 -5.21 -9.05 15.44
C ALA A 163 -6.50 -9.87 15.66
N LYS A 164 -7.49 -9.78 14.75
CA LYS A 164 -8.72 -10.59 14.82
C LYS A 164 -8.58 -11.96 14.16
N PHE A 165 -7.58 -12.12 13.29
CA PHE A 165 -7.30 -13.37 12.57
C PHE A 165 -6.10 -14.14 13.13
N ALA A 166 -5.44 -13.60 14.18
CA ALA A 166 -4.27 -14.20 14.84
C ALA A 166 -4.66 -15.28 15.89
#